data_b5ad17f38be912810b3779b12a752cc7
#
_entry.id   b5ad17f38be912810b3779b12a752cc7
#
_cell.length_a   1.000
_cell.length_b   1.000
_cell.length_c   1.000
_cell.angle_alpha   90.00
_cell.angle_beta   90.00
_cell.angle_gamma   90.00
#
_symmetry.space_group_name_H-M   'P 1'
#
loop_
_entity.id
_entity.type
_entity.pdbx_description
1 polymer ?
#
loop_
_entity_poly.entity_id
_entity_poly.type
_entity_poly.pdbx_seq_one_letter_code
_entity_poly.pdbx_strand_id
1 'polypeptide(L)'
;MKDFNGKLAVVTGGASGVGFAIGEALAKQGAKVVLTDIEKDSLENSTELLTNQSLDVSCKVADVSNVESMHELASWCQSEHGSVHLLFNNAGVAPAELLPIWDTKPNDWQWAYGVNVMGV
;
A
#
# COMPACT_ATOMS: atom_id res chain seq x y z
N MET A 1 17.42 3.49 -10.86
CA MET A 1 17.53 4.57 -9.84
C MET A 1 18.62 4.19 -8.86
N LYS A 2 19.57 5.09 -8.62
CA LYS A 2 20.72 4.83 -7.74
C LYS A 2 20.64 5.58 -6.40
N ASP A 3 19.67 6.50 -6.27
CA ASP A 3 19.49 7.33 -5.09
C ASP A 3 17.99 7.55 -4.86
N PHE A 4 17.55 7.33 -3.62
CA PHE A 4 16.17 7.48 -3.19
C PHE A 4 15.92 8.80 -2.42
N ASN A 5 16.97 9.58 -2.13
CA ASN A 5 16.84 10.83 -1.39
C ASN A 5 15.82 11.79 -2.05
N GLY A 6 14.83 12.20 -1.27
CA GLY A 6 13.77 13.10 -1.71
C GLY A 6 12.81 12.53 -2.76
N LYS A 7 12.91 11.25 -3.09
CA LYS A 7 11.94 10.58 -3.96
C LYS A 7 10.71 10.18 -3.17
N LEU A 8 9.53 10.37 -3.77
CA LEU A 8 8.28 9.91 -3.19
C LEU A 8 7.98 8.49 -3.66
N ALA A 9 7.81 7.58 -2.73
CA ALA A 9 7.37 6.20 -2.96
C ALA A 9 5.97 5.99 -2.36
N VAL A 10 5.10 5.32 -3.10
CA VAL A 10 3.79 4.86 -2.60
C VAL A 10 3.81 3.33 -2.57
N VAL A 11 3.39 2.74 -1.46
CA VAL A 11 3.35 1.29 -1.26
C VAL A 11 1.94 0.88 -0.86
N THR A 12 1.25 0.11 -1.72
CA THR A 12 -0.06 -0.45 -1.39
C THR A 12 0.10 -1.73 -0.56
N GLY A 13 -0.87 -2.01 0.33
CA GLY A 13 -0.72 -3.10 1.30
C GLY A 13 0.41 -2.84 2.29
N GLY A 14 0.60 -1.57 2.67
CA GLY A 14 1.72 -1.10 3.48
C GLY A 14 1.57 -1.28 4.98
N ALA A 15 0.39 -1.72 5.46
CA ALA A 15 0.13 -1.86 6.89
C ALA A 15 0.89 -3.03 7.54
N SER A 16 1.35 -3.99 6.78
CA SER A 16 1.99 -5.19 7.32
C SER A 16 2.88 -5.92 6.29
N GLY A 17 3.61 -6.93 6.76
CA GLY A 17 4.32 -7.89 5.92
C GLY A 17 5.29 -7.26 4.93
N VAL A 18 5.23 -7.71 3.68
CA VAL A 18 6.17 -7.29 2.62
C VAL A 18 6.03 -5.80 2.30
N GLY A 19 4.81 -5.27 2.23
CA GLY A 19 4.59 -3.85 1.95
C GLY A 19 5.20 -2.93 3.02
N PHE A 20 5.02 -3.27 4.30
CA PHE A 20 5.66 -2.56 5.40
C PHE A 20 7.19 -2.59 5.30
N ALA A 21 7.77 -3.78 5.04
CA ALA A 21 9.21 -3.95 4.91
C ALA A 21 9.80 -3.16 3.71
N ILE A 22 9.08 -3.10 2.58
CA ILE A 22 9.46 -2.25 1.44
C ILE A 22 9.48 -0.78 1.86
N GLY A 23 8.41 -0.30 2.51
CA GLY A 23 8.31 1.07 2.97
C GLY A 23 9.44 1.45 3.94
N GLU A 24 9.72 0.59 4.92
CA GLU A 24 10.81 0.78 5.87
C GLU A 24 12.18 0.84 5.16
N ALA A 25 12.44 -0.08 4.25
CA ALA A 25 13.70 -0.12 3.51
C ALA A 25 13.95 1.14 2.67
N LEU A 26 12.91 1.63 2.00
CA LEU A 26 12.97 2.86 1.19
C LEU A 26 13.16 4.09 2.07
N ALA A 27 12.43 4.20 3.17
CA ALA A 27 12.53 5.32 4.10
C ALA A 27 13.95 5.39 4.73
N LYS A 28 14.52 4.26 5.11
CA LYS A 28 15.92 4.17 5.59
C LYS A 28 16.96 4.61 4.55
N GLN A 29 16.61 4.59 3.27
CA GLN A 29 17.46 5.08 2.18
C GLN A 29 17.13 6.53 1.76
N GLY A 30 16.34 7.25 2.56
CA GLY A 30 16.05 8.68 2.36
C GLY A 30 14.86 8.98 1.45
N ALA A 31 14.08 7.99 1.07
CA ALA A 31 12.82 8.24 0.38
C ALA A 31 11.78 8.81 1.35
N LYS A 32 10.89 9.65 0.81
CA LYS A 32 9.59 9.90 1.42
C LYS A 32 8.67 8.75 1.08
N VAL A 33 7.97 8.19 2.06
CA VAL A 33 7.13 7.02 1.84
C VAL A 33 5.68 7.29 2.24
N VAL A 34 4.76 6.98 1.36
CA VAL A 34 3.33 6.88 1.66
C VAL A 34 2.97 5.41 1.73
N LEU A 35 2.59 4.95 2.90
CA LEU A 35 1.97 3.65 3.09
C LEU A 35 0.46 3.78 2.88
N THR A 36 -0.14 2.86 2.13
CA THR A 36 -1.59 2.80 1.99
C THR A 36 -2.09 1.38 2.19
N ASP A 37 -3.24 1.28 2.83
CA ASP A 37 -3.90 0.02 3.13
C ASP A 37 -5.39 0.29 3.39
N ILE A 38 -6.21 -0.75 3.35
CA ILE A 38 -7.61 -0.67 3.74
C ILE A 38 -7.78 -0.77 5.27
N GLU A 39 -6.84 -1.40 5.96
CA GLU A 39 -6.85 -1.65 7.41
C GLU A 39 -6.31 -0.44 8.18
N LYS A 40 -7.18 0.52 8.47
CA LYS A 40 -6.82 1.81 9.07
C LYS A 40 -5.94 1.69 10.32
N ASP A 41 -6.38 0.93 11.32
CA ASP A 41 -5.68 0.87 12.62
C ASP A 41 -4.29 0.25 12.47
N SER A 42 -4.18 -0.82 11.69
CA SER A 42 -2.90 -1.45 11.38
C SER A 42 -1.96 -0.50 10.62
N LEU A 43 -2.50 0.25 9.67
CA LEU A 43 -1.76 1.22 8.87
C LEU A 43 -1.21 2.37 9.73
N GLU A 44 -2.04 2.94 10.60
CA GLU A 44 -1.64 4.01 11.52
C GLU A 44 -0.56 3.53 12.49
N ASN A 45 -0.72 2.35 13.10
CA ASN A 45 0.28 1.75 13.99
C ASN A 45 1.63 1.52 13.28
N SER A 46 1.60 0.97 12.08
CA SER A 46 2.81 0.72 11.28
C SER A 46 3.51 2.02 10.89
N THR A 47 2.75 3.04 10.54
CA THR A 47 3.29 4.37 10.23
C THR A 47 3.95 4.99 11.46
N GLU A 48 3.31 4.91 12.62
CA GLU A 48 3.87 5.40 13.89
C GLU A 48 5.19 4.72 14.24
N LEU A 49 5.29 3.40 14.04
CA LEU A 49 6.55 2.67 14.27
C LEU A 49 7.72 3.22 13.43
N LEU A 50 7.46 3.65 12.21
CA LEU A 50 8.50 4.20 11.34
C LEU A 50 8.79 5.68 11.63
N THR A 51 7.77 6.48 11.90
CA THR A 51 7.96 7.89 12.26
C THR A 51 8.68 8.05 13.60
N ASN A 52 8.48 7.14 14.55
CA ASN A 52 9.22 7.09 15.81
C ASN A 52 10.73 6.79 15.63
N GLN A 53 11.11 6.24 14.47
CA GLN A 53 12.52 6.07 14.06
C GLN A 53 13.05 7.30 13.28
N SER A 54 12.33 8.42 13.27
CA SER A 54 12.64 9.63 12.51
C SER A 54 12.68 9.42 10.99
N LEU A 55 11.94 8.44 10.48
CA LEU A 55 11.78 8.20 9.06
C LEU A 55 10.64 9.06 8.47
N ASP A 56 10.82 9.52 7.23
CA ASP A 56 9.83 10.34 6.52
C ASP A 56 8.74 9.45 5.91
N VAL A 57 7.78 9.07 6.75
CA VAL A 57 6.68 8.18 6.38
C VAL A 57 5.35 8.81 6.76
N SER A 58 4.40 8.74 5.85
CA SER A 58 3.00 9.12 6.06
C SER A 58 2.09 8.00 5.58
N CYS A 59 0.80 8.09 5.87
CA CYS A 59 -0.16 7.11 5.41
C CYS A 59 -1.48 7.74 4.97
N LYS A 60 -2.17 7.02 4.10
CA LYS A 60 -3.53 7.32 3.64
C LYS A 60 -4.27 6.02 3.45
N VAL A 61 -5.44 5.89 4.07
CA VAL A 61 -6.32 4.74 3.84
C VAL A 61 -6.83 4.77 2.40
N ALA A 62 -6.72 3.66 1.70
CA ALA A 62 -7.29 3.48 0.38
C ALA A 62 -7.59 2.01 0.10
N ASP A 63 -8.62 1.78 -0.70
CA ASP A 63 -9.00 0.48 -1.23
C ASP A 63 -8.57 0.39 -2.69
N VAL A 64 -7.58 -0.46 -3.00
CA VAL A 64 -7.05 -0.61 -4.36
C VAL A 64 -8.08 -1.16 -5.34
N SER A 65 -9.12 -1.86 -4.86
CA SER A 65 -10.20 -2.36 -5.70
C SER A 65 -11.25 -1.30 -6.06
N ASN A 66 -11.13 -0.09 -5.50
CA ASN A 66 -12.06 1.01 -5.71
C ASN A 66 -11.37 2.16 -6.46
N VAL A 67 -11.84 2.45 -7.67
CA VAL A 67 -11.24 3.46 -8.57
C VAL A 67 -11.28 4.86 -7.95
N GLU A 68 -12.39 5.25 -7.35
CA GLU A 68 -12.55 6.56 -6.70
C GLU A 68 -11.57 6.71 -5.53
N SER A 69 -11.41 5.68 -4.71
CA SER A 69 -10.44 5.65 -3.61
C SER A 69 -9.01 5.83 -4.10
N MET A 70 -8.64 5.22 -5.22
CA MET A 70 -7.32 5.38 -5.82
C MET A 70 -7.11 6.76 -6.44
N HIS A 71 -8.14 7.37 -7.03
CA HIS A 71 -8.08 8.75 -7.49
C HIS A 71 -7.92 9.74 -6.34
N GLU A 72 -8.60 9.51 -5.22
CA GLU A 72 -8.43 10.30 -3.99
C GLU A 72 -7.01 10.17 -3.41
N LEU A 73 -6.47 8.95 -3.37
CA LEU A 73 -5.08 8.71 -2.97
C LEU A 73 -4.09 9.47 -3.86
N ALA A 74 -4.24 9.37 -5.18
CA ALA A 74 -3.37 10.04 -6.13
C ALA A 74 -3.42 11.57 -5.97
N SER A 75 -4.62 12.14 -5.84
CA SER A 75 -4.83 13.58 -5.65
C SER A 75 -4.22 14.05 -4.33
N TRP A 76 -4.39 13.29 -3.27
CA TRP A 76 -3.81 13.59 -1.96
C TRP A 76 -2.26 13.51 -2.01
N CYS A 77 -1.69 12.49 -2.62
CA CYS A 77 -0.24 12.40 -2.80
C CYS A 77 0.31 13.62 -3.55
N GLN A 78 -0.36 14.01 -4.65
CA GLN A 78 0.07 15.16 -5.45
C GLN A 78 0.00 16.47 -4.66
N SER A 79 -1.05 16.69 -3.86
CA SER A 79 -1.22 17.93 -3.09
C SER A 79 -0.27 18.02 -1.89
N GLU A 80 -0.08 16.92 -1.16
CA GLU A 80 0.70 16.92 0.09
C GLU A 80 2.20 16.68 -0.13
N HIS A 81 2.57 15.93 -1.16
CA HIS A 81 3.94 15.45 -1.34
C HIS A 81 4.52 15.73 -2.73
N GLY A 82 3.69 16.05 -3.71
CA GLY A 82 4.11 16.27 -5.10
C GLY A 82 4.11 14.98 -5.93
N SER A 83 4.97 14.94 -6.93
CA SER A 83 4.97 13.83 -7.90
C SER A 83 5.46 12.52 -7.30
N VAL A 84 4.69 11.46 -7.52
CA VAL A 84 5.10 10.08 -7.17
C VAL A 84 6.19 9.61 -8.14
N HIS A 85 7.29 9.10 -7.59
CA HIS A 85 8.43 8.61 -8.36
C HIS A 85 8.47 7.09 -8.43
N LEU A 86 7.95 6.43 -7.37
CA LEU A 86 7.96 4.99 -7.21
C LEU A 86 6.59 4.53 -6.74
N LEU A 87 6.03 3.53 -7.42
CA LEU A 87 4.78 2.89 -7.01
C LEU A 87 5.04 1.38 -6.84
N PHE A 88 4.69 0.87 -5.67
CA PHE A 88 4.74 -0.55 -5.37
C PHE A 88 3.32 -1.08 -5.24
N ASN A 89 2.83 -1.72 -6.27
CA ASN A 89 1.57 -2.46 -6.28
C ASN A 89 1.77 -3.78 -5.53
N ASN A 90 1.76 -3.70 -4.19
CA ASN A 90 2.02 -4.84 -3.31
C ASN A 90 0.74 -5.40 -2.68
N ALA A 91 -0.32 -4.61 -2.58
CA ALA A 91 -1.57 -5.09 -2.02
C ALA A 91 -2.04 -6.36 -2.71
N GLY A 92 -2.38 -7.36 -1.92
CA GLY A 92 -2.85 -8.65 -2.42
C GLY A 92 -3.61 -9.40 -1.35
N VAL A 93 -4.55 -10.22 -1.75
CA VAL A 93 -5.40 -11.01 -0.85
C VAL A 93 -5.49 -12.45 -1.34
N ALA A 94 -5.75 -13.35 -0.38
CA ALA A 94 -6.10 -14.74 -0.67
C ALA A 94 -7.25 -15.14 0.25
N PRO A 95 -8.16 -16.04 -0.19
CA PRO A 95 -9.19 -16.61 0.68
C PRO A 95 -8.54 -17.26 1.91
N ALA A 96 -9.19 -17.09 3.07
CA ALA A 96 -8.70 -17.67 4.33
C ALA A 96 -8.74 -19.20 4.35
N GLU A 97 -9.67 -19.79 3.59
CA GLU A 97 -9.82 -21.23 3.42
C GLU A 97 -9.28 -21.67 2.06
N LEU A 98 -8.35 -22.61 2.06
CA LEU A 98 -7.85 -23.24 0.85
C LEU A 98 -8.83 -24.36 0.45
N LEU A 99 -9.86 -23.98 -0.27
CA LEU A 99 -10.84 -24.92 -0.84
C LEU A 99 -10.40 -25.37 -2.24
N PRO A 100 -10.83 -26.56 -2.68
CA PRO A 100 -10.73 -26.92 -4.10
C PRO A 100 -11.41 -25.88 -4.98
N ILE A 101 -10.91 -25.70 -6.19
CA ILE A 101 -11.38 -24.65 -7.11
C ILE A 101 -12.90 -24.67 -7.35
N TRP A 102 -13.49 -25.88 -7.37
CA TRP A 102 -14.94 -26.08 -7.58
C TRP A 102 -15.80 -25.75 -6.37
N ASP A 103 -15.19 -25.60 -5.17
CA ASP A 103 -15.87 -25.22 -3.92
C ASP A 103 -15.62 -23.76 -3.55
N THR A 104 -14.76 -23.06 -4.29
CA THR A 104 -14.47 -21.64 -4.05
C THR A 104 -15.67 -20.78 -4.40
N LYS A 105 -16.08 -19.93 -3.46
CA LYS A 105 -17.28 -19.09 -3.62
C LYS A 105 -17.06 -18.00 -4.67
N PRO A 106 -18.09 -17.63 -5.46
CA PRO A 106 -17.98 -16.54 -6.43
C PRO A 106 -17.49 -15.22 -5.85
N ASN A 107 -17.90 -14.86 -4.62
CA ASN A 107 -17.45 -13.64 -3.96
C ASN A 107 -15.95 -13.65 -3.67
N ASP A 108 -15.35 -14.79 -3.34
CA ASP A 108 -13.92 -14.91 -3.10
C ASP A 108 -13.13 -14.69 -4.40
N TRP A 109 -13.65 -15.18 -5.52
CA TRP A 109 -13.09 -14.91 -6.85
C TRP A 109 -13.16 -13.43 -7.20
N GLN A 110 -14.30 -12.78 -7.00
CA GLN A 110 -14.50 -11.37 -7.30
C GLN A 110 -13.60 -10.50 -6.42
N TRP A 111 -13.50 -10.80 -5.14
CA TRP A 111 -12.64 -10.09 -4.20
C TRP A 111 -11.17 -10.23 -4.57
N ALA A 112 -10.69 -11.46 -4.76
CA ALA A 112 -9.30 -11.71 -5.12
C ALA A 112 -8.93 -11.07 -6.48
N TYR A 113 -9.80 -11.17 -7.47
CA TYR A 113 -9.60 -10.53 -8.78
C TYR A 113 -9.60 -9.00 -8.66
N GLY A 114 -10.54 -8.43 -7.92
CA GLY A 114 -10.64 -6.99 -7.70
C GLY A 114 -9.37 -6.39 -7.07
N VAL A 115 -8.80 -7.07 -6.08
CA VAL A 115 -7.58 -6.60 -5.41
C VAL A 115 -6.33 -6.97 -6.22
N ASN A 116 -6.16 -8.23 -6.56
CA ASN A 116 -4.88 -8.73 -7.09
C ASN A 116 -4.65 -8.41 -8.57
N VAL A 117 -5.71 -8.15 -9.32
CA VAL A 117 -5.63 -7.88 -10.77
C VAL A 117 -6.05 -6.45 -11.09
N MET A 118 -7.27 -6.07 -10.70
CA MET A 118 -7.79 -4.73 -11.01
C MET A 118 -7.20 -3.63 -10.14
N GLY A 119 -6.67 -3.99 -8.98
CA GLY A 119 -6.04 -3.05 -8.04
C GLY A 119 -4.57 -2.70 -8.35
N VAL A 120 -4.03 -3.23 -9.44
CA VAL A 120 -2.63 -3.00 -9.85
C VAL A 120 -2.47 -1.76 -10.74
#